data_af9a4e16914b8c601f21c355004a1fb2
#
_entry.id   af9a4e16914b8c601f21c355004a1fb2
#
_cell.length_a   1.000
_cell.length_b   1.000
_cell.length_c   1.000
_cell.angle_alpha   90.00
_cell.angle_beta   90.00
_cell.angle_gamma   90.00
#
_symmetry.space_group_name_H-M   'P 1'
#
loop_
_entity.id
_entity.type
_entity.pdbx_description
1 polymer ?
#
loop_
_entity_poly.entity_id
_entity_poly.type
_entity_poly.pdbx_seq_one_letter_code
_entity_poly.pdbx_strand_id
1 'polypeptide(L)'
;MAVKCPLSEQEQRWLDGGIAEFNTGRYWHAHEDWEEMWKSLKAREADQRYILGIQGLIQTTALMFQYERQNIRGIVKMWSKLTDKLGTPESPLFENLWSVDVPQVLQDVLPFFTDATTEEPTWGLNPNTVLI
;
A
#
# COMPACT_ATOMS: atom_id res chain seq x y z
N MET A 1 -11.11 21.33 11.45
CA MET A 1 -11.62 20.55 10.31
C MET A 1 -11.76 19.10 10.71
N ALA A 2 -12.90 18.50 10.43
CA ALA A 2 -13.13 17.11 10.80
C ALA A 2 -12.22 16.17 9.99
N VAL A 3 -11.67 15.17 10.66
CA VAL A 3 -10.89 14.12 9.98
C VAL A 3 -11.86 13.29 9.13
N LYS A 4 -11.56 13.14 7.84
CA LYS A 4 -12.35 12.31 6.96
C LYS A 4 -12.13 10.84 7.32
N CYS A 5 -13.23 10.10 7.49
CA CYS A 5 -13.22 8.71 7.92
C CYS A 5 -12.47 8.52 9.24
N PRO A 6 -13.04 8.99 10.37
CA PRO A 6 -12.43 8.77 11.67
C PRO A 6 -12.29 7.27 11.96
N LEU A 7 -11.21 6.89 12.62
CA LEU A 7 -10.91 5.50 12.94
C LEU A 7 -11.25 5.20 14.39
N SER A 8 -11.71 3.98 14.66
CA SER A 8 -11.80 3.47 16.01
C SER A 8 -10.39 3.26 16.59
N GLU A 9 -10.27 3.09 17.91
CA GLU A 9 -8.98 2.81 18.53
C GLU A 9 -8.33 1.57 17.92
N GLN A 10 -9.12 0.53 17.68
CA GLN A 10 -8.59 -0.71 17.10
C GLN A 10 -8.17 -0.51 15.63
N GLU A 11 -8.95 0.22 14.85
CA GLU A 11 -8.59 0.53 13.47
C GLU A 11 -7.31 1.36 13.42
N GLN A 12 -7.15 2.31 14.33
CA GLN A 12 -5.92 3.10 14.42
C GLN A 12 -4.73 2.23 14.77
N ARG A 13 -4.89 1.26 15.67
CA ARG A 13 -3.82 0.32 16.01
C ARG A 13 -3.42 -0.53 14.82
N TRP A 14 -4.39 -1.00 14.02
CA TRP A 14 -4.08 -1.75 12.81
C TRP A 14 -3.38 -0.88 11.77
N LEU A 15 -3.80 0.37 11.61
CA LEU A 15 -3.14 1.28 10.69
C LEU A 15 -1.68 1.50 11.11
N ASP A 16 -1.47 1.86 12.36
CA ASP A 16 -0.12 2.16 12.89
C ASP A 16 0.76 0.91 12.91
N GLY A 17 0.19 -0.23 13.27
CA GLY A 17 0.90 -1.51 13.26
C GLY A 17 1.35 -1.89 11.84
N GLY A 18 0.46 -1.73 10.88
CA GLY A 18 0.80 -1.99 9.49
C GLY A 18 1.89 -1.07 8.96
N ILE A 19 1.83 0.21 9.32
CA ILE A 19 2.89 1.17 8.96
C ILE A 19 4.23 0.74 9.55
N ALA A 20 4.27 0.39 10.85
CA ALA A 20 5.50 -0.04 11.51
C ALA A 20 6.06 -1.31 10.87
N GLU A 21 5.20 -2.28 10.58
CA GLU A 21 5.60 -3.53 9.92
C GLU A 21 6.13 -3.28 8.51
N PHE A 22 5.43 -2.45 7.74
CA PHE A 22 5.88 -2.08 6.39
C PHE A 22 7.27 -1.43 6.44
N ASN A 23 7.46 -0.48 7.35
CA ASN A 23 8.70 0.28 7.45
C ASN A 23 9.89 -0.56 7.94
N THR A 24 9.64 -1.74 8.48
CA THR A 24 10.68 -2.71 8.87
C THR A 24 10.80 -3.88 7.88
N GLY A 25 10.13 -3.80 6.74
CA GLY A 25 10.21 -4.81 5.69
C GLY A 25 9.37 -6.05 5.95
N ARG A 26 8.48 -6.02 6.94
CA ARG A 26 7.61 -7.15 7.29
C ARG A 26 6.30 -7.04 6.55
N TYR A 27 6.35 -7.15 5.23
CA TYR A 27 5.22 -6.87 4.35
C TYR A 27 4.02 -7.80 4.59
N TRP A 28 4.27 -9.07 4.87
CA TRP A 28 3.17 -9.99 5.15
C TRP A 28 2.40 -9.59 6.41
N HIS A 29 3.11 -9.18 7.46
CA HIS A 29 2.47 -8.74 8.71
C HIS A 29 1.71 -7.43 8.50
N ALA A 30 2.28 -6.49 7.74
CA ALA A 30 1.58 -5.26 7.38
C ALA A 30 0.28 -5.57 6.63
N HIS A 31 0.34 -6.51 5.68
CA HIS A 31 -0.81 -6.98 4.93
C HIS A 31 -1.90 -7.50 5.86
N GLU A 32 -1.53 -8.31 6.85
CA GLU A 32 -2.49 -8.87 7.81
C GLU A 32 -3.17 -7.79 8.66
N ASP A 33 -2.40 -6.84 9.19
CA ASP A 33 -2.93 -5.74 10.00
C ASP A 33 -3.92 -4.89 9.19
N TRP A 34 -3.54 -4.52 7.99
CA TRP A 34 -4.39 -3.68 7.14
C TRP A 34 -5.59 -4.43 6.61
N GLU A 35 -5.49 -5.75 6.45
CA GLU A 35 -6.63 -6.58 6.06
C GLU A 35 -7.69 -6.61 7.18
N GLU A 36 -7.27 -6.71 8.44
CA GLU A 36 -8.20 -6.60 9.57
C GLU A 36 -8.88 -5.24 9.62
N MET A 37 -8.10 -4.18 9.38
CA MET A 37 -8.65 -2.82 9.29
C MET A 37 -9.67 -2.69 8.16
N TRP A 38 -9.37 -3.25 6.99
CA TRP A 38 -10.27 -3.26 5.84
C TRP A 38 -11.59 -3.97 6.16
N LYS A 39 -11.51 -5.12 6.82
CA LYS A 39 -12.71 -5.86 7.23
C LYS A 39 -13.57 -5.03 8.19
N SER A 40 -12.96 -4.35 9.13
CA SER A 40 -13.66 -3.50 10.09
C SER A 40 -14.36 -2.33 9.40
N LEU A 41 -13.66 -1.64 8.50
CA LEU A 41 -14.24 -0.53 7.74
C LEU A 41 -15.41 -0.99 6.89
N LYS A 42 -15.32 -2.15 6.26
CA LYS A 42 -16.41 -2.72 5.48
C LYS A 42 -17.60 -3.08 6.36
N ALA A 43 -17.35 -3.70 7.51
CA ALA A 43 -18.40 -4.15 8.41
C ALA A 43 -19.25 -2.98 8.92
N ARG A 44 -18.65 -1.81 9.16
CA ARG A 44 -19.39 -0.63 9.62
C ARG A 44 -19.80 0.31 8.48
N GLU A 45 -19.68 -0.16 7.24
CA GLU A 45 -20.06 0.60 6.04
C GLU A 45 -19.42 2.00 6.02
N ALA A 46 -18.12 2.06 6.30
CA ALA A 46 -17.36 3.30 6.22
C ALA A 46 -17.35 3.84 4.78
N ASP A 47 -16.91 5.08 4.62
CA ASP A 47 -16.82 5.72 3.31
C ASP A 47 -16.04 4.81 2.34
N GLN A 48 -16.68 4.47 1.23
CA GLN A 48 -16.14 3.54 0.22
C GLN A 48 -14.77 3.98 -0.29
N ARG A 49 -14.53 5.27 -0.39
CA ARG A 49 -13.26 5.82 -0.84
C ARG A 49 -12.10 5.36 0.05
N TYR A 50 -12.34 5.32 1.36
CA TYR A 50 -11.32 4.90 2.33
C TYR A 50 -11.17 3.39 2.40
N ILE A 51 -12.27 2.66 2.17
CA ILE A 51 -12.22 1.19 2.04
C ILE A 51 -11.34 0.81 0.84
N LEU A 52 -11.52 1.48 -0.29
CA LEU A 52 -10.68 1.27 -1.47
C LEU A 52 -9.24 1.71 -1.22
N GLY A 53 -9.05 2.81 -0.49
CA GLY A 53 -7.73 3.31 -0.15
C GLY A 53 -6.91 2.30 0.65
N ILE A 54 -7.46 1.75 1.73
CA ILE A 54 -6.74 0.76 2.53
C ILE A 54 -6.47 -0.51 1.70
N GLN A 55 -7.38 -0.88 0.82
CA GLN A 55 -7.18 -2.01 -0.08
C GLN A 55 -5.98 -1.75 -1.02
N GLY A 56 -5.82 -0.51 -1.49
CA GLY A 56 -4.65 -0.10 -2.27
C GLY A 56 -3.34 -0.21 -1.49
N LEU A 57 -3.34 0.13 -0.21
CA LEU A 57 -2.17 -0.05 0.66
C LEU A 57 -1.85 -1.54 0.85
N ILE A 58 -2.87 -2.38 1.02
CA ILE A 58 -2.70 -3.84 1.10
C ILE A 58 -2.01 -4.35 -0.17
N GLN A 59 -2.46 -3.88 -1.31
CA GLN A 59 -1.88 -4.28 -2.60
C GLN A 59 -0.45 -3.74 -2.77
N THR A 60 -0.12 -2.63 -2.15
CA THR A 60 1.24 -2.10 -2.13
C THR A 60 2.17 -3.03 -1.34
N THR A 61 1.73 -3.54 -0.18
CA THR A 61 2.52 -4.53 0.56
C THR A 61 2.74 -5.79 -0.27
N ALA A 62 1.70 -6.22 -0.98
CA ALA A 62 1.78 -7.40 -1.83
C ALA A 62 2.78 -7.20 -2.97
N LEU A 63 2.84 -5.99 -3.57
CA LEU A 63 3.82 -5.70 -4.60
C LEU A 63 5.24 -5.82 -4.05
N MET A 64 5.53 -5.22 -2.91
CA MET A 64 6.85 -5.30 -2.28
C MET A 64 7.24 -6.74 -1.97
N PHE A 65 6.28 -7.53 -1.45
CA PHE A 65 6.47 -8.95 -1.18
C PHE A 65 6.81 -9.72 -2.47
N GLN A 66 6.09 -9.43 -3.57
CA GLN A 66 6.34 -10.08 -4.85
C GLN A 66 7.69 -9.67 -5.44
N TYR A 67 8.14 -8.44 -5.20
CA TYR A 67 9.46 -8.01 -5.65
C TYR A 67 10.56 -8.83 -4.95
N GLU A 68 10.44 -9.03 -3.65
CA GLU A 68 11.39 -9.87 -2.90
C GLU A 68 11.44 -11.31 -3.44
N ARG A 69 10.31 -11.80 -3.94
CA ARG A 69 10.21 -13.14 -4.52
C ARG A 69 10.56 -13.18 -6.01
N GLN A 70 10.90 -12.03 -6.59
CA GLN A 70 11.23 -11.89 -8.01
C GLN A 70 10.10 -12.42 -8.91
N ASN A 71 8.85 -12.15 -8.52
CA ASN A 71 7.67 -12.60 -9.23
C ASN A 71 7.09 -11.46 -10.10
N ILE A 72 7.50 -11.45 -11.38
CA ILE A 72 7.10 -10.39 -12.32
C ILE A 72 5.58 -10.33 -12.47
N ARG A 73 4.92 -11.46 -12.65
CA ARG A 73 3.46 -11.51 -12.82
C ARG A 73 2.73 -10.91 -11.60
N GLY A 74 3.20 -11.25 -10.41
CA GLY A 74 2.62 -10.73 -9.17
C GLY A 74 2.78 -9.22 -9.07
N ILE A 75 3.95 -8.71 -9.45
CA ILE A 75 4.24 -7.27 -9.42
C ILE A 75 3.34 -6.51 -10.40
N VAL A 76 3.24 -6.98 -11.63
CA VAL A 76 2.39 -6.35 -12.65
C VAL A 76 0.93 -6.33 -12.21
N LYS A 77 0.45 -7.43 -11.67
CA LYS A 77 -0.92 -7.55 -11.17
C LYS A 77 -1.17 -6.58 -10.01
N MET A 78 -0.25 -6.52 -9.06
CA MET A 78 -0.40 -5.65 -7.89
C MET A 78 -0.29 -4.18 -8.25
N TRP A 79 0.61 -3.82 -9.16
CA TRP A 79 0.71 -2.44 -9.66
C TRP A 79 -0.60 -1.98 -10.29
N SER A 80 -1.18 -2.82 -11.15
CA SER A 80 -2.47 -2.52 -11.78
C SER A 80 -3.57 -2.30 -10.74
N LYS A 81 -3.61 -3.15 -9.70
CA LYS A 81 -4.63 -3.07 -8.66
C LYS A 81 -4.43 -1.87 -7.75
N LEU A 82 -3.19 -1.61 -7.31
CA LEU A 82 -2.97 -0.49 -6.40
C LEU A 82 -3.16 0.86 -7.11
N THR A 83 -2.77 0.97 -8.38
CA THR A 83 -2.99 2.21 -9.12
C THR A 83 -4.46 2.46 -9.42
N ASP A 84 -5.26 1.41 -9.57
CA ASP A 84 -6.71 1.53 -9.67
C ASP A 84 -7.30 2.16 -8.41
N LYS A 85 -6.73 1.89 -7.24
CA LYS A 85 -7.25 2.33 -5.94
C LYS A 85 -6.61 3.61 -5.42
N LEU A 86 -5.31 3.78 -5.61
CA LEU A 86 -4.55 4.92 -5.08
C LEU A 86 -4.24 5.98 -6.13
N GLY A 87 -4.36 5.63 -7.41
CA GLY A 87 -3.96 6.48 -8.51
C GLY A 87 -2.54 6.16 -8.98
N THR A 88 -2.06 6.96 -9.93
CA THR A 88 -0.71 6.84 -10.47
C THR A 88 0.18 7.93 -9.89
N PRO A 89 1.52 7.80 -10.01
CA PRO A 89 2.42 8.88 -9.57
C PRO A 89 2.10 10.24 -10.19
N GLU A 90 1.61 10.26 -11.44
CA GLU A 90 1.23 11.48 -12.14
C GLU A 90 -0.15 12.01 -11.74
N SER A 91 -1.02 11.12 -11.28
CA SER A 91 -2.41 11.45 -10.93
C SER A 91 -2.86 10.65 -9.71
N PRO A 92 -2.34 10.98 -8.52
CA PRO A 92 -2.76 10.28 -7.30
C PRO A 92 -4.22 10.62 -6.96
N LEU A 93 -4.94 9.63 -6.41
CA LEU A 93 -6.34 9.80 -6.01
C LEU A 93 -6.49 10.31 -4.59
N PHE A 94 -5.41 10.29 -3.81
CA PHE A 94 -5.37 10.82 -2.45
C PHE A 94 -4.13 11.68 -2.30
N GLU A 95 -4.25 12.78 -1.57
CA GLU A 95 -3.08 13.52 -1.10
C GLU A 95 -2.55 12.83 0.16
N ASN A 96 -3.45 12.57 1.10
CA ASN A 96 -3.17 11.81 2.31
C ASN A 96 -4.27 10.80 2.53
N LEU A 97 -3.89 9.59 2.92
CA LEU A 97 -4.81 8.55 3.35
C LEU A 97 -4.51 8.31 4.82
N TRP A 98 -5.27 8.99 5.69
CA TRP A 98 -4.94 9.19 7.09
C TRP A 98 -3.54 9.82 7.22
N SER A 99 -2.59 9.17 7.84
CA SER A 99 -1.21 9.68 7.97
C SER A 99 -0.31 9.33 6.78
N VAL A 100 -0.83 8.57 5.80
CA VAL A 100 -0.02 8.08 4.68
C VAL A 100 0.00 9.10 3.54
N ASP A 101 1.20 9.50 3.14
CA ASP A 101 1.44 10.37 1.98
C ASP A 101 1.38 9.49 0.71
N VAL A 102 0.21 9.42 0.09
CA VAL A 102 -0.01 8.53 -1.06
C VAL A 102 0.83 8.91 -2.28
N PRO A 103 0.94 10.20 -2.66
CA PRO A 103 1.81 10.56 -3.78
C PRO A 103 3.26 10.10 -3.59
N GLN A 104 3.80 10.24 -2.40
CA GLN A 104 5.17 9.81 -2.10
C GLN A 104 5.32 8.29 -2.20
N VAL A 105 4.33 7.54 -1.66
CA VAL A 105 4.33 6.07 -1.76
C VAL A 105 4.35 5.63 -3.22
N LEU A 106 3.50 6.23 -4.05
CA LEU A 106 3.42 5.88 -5.46
C LEU A 106 4.74 6.14 -6.18
N GLN A 107 5.40 7.27 -5.89
CA GLN A 107 6.69 7.59 -6.47
C GLN A 107 7.78 6.63 -6.02
N ASP A 108 7.77 6.25 -4.74
CA ASP A 108 8.81 5.39 -4.17
C ASP A 108 8.66 3.93 -4.60
N VAL A 109 7.44 3.50 -4.90
CA VAL A 109 7.15 2.13 -5.33
C VAL A 109 7.34 1.95 -6.83
N LEU A 110 7.15 3.00 -7.62
CA LEU A 110 7.29 2.94 -9.09
C LEU A 110 8.61 2.30 -9.56
N PRO A 111 9.79 2.61 -8.96
CA PRO A 111 11.04 1.99 -9.40
C PRO A 111 11.04 0.47 -9.33
N PHE A 112 10.34 -0.11 -8.36
CA PHE A 112 10.24 -1.57 -8.20
C PHE A 112 9.47 -2.20 -9.35
N PHE A 113 8.36 -1.57 -9.74
CA PHE A 113 7.60 -1.99 -10.92
C PHE A 113 8.43 -1.81 -12.19
N THR A 114 9.11 -0.69 -12.33
CA THR A 114 9.93 -0.39 -13.51
C THR A 114 11.05 -1.42 -13.66
N ASP A 115 11.79 -1.70 -12.59
CA ASP A 115 12.86 -2.71 -12.62
C ASP A 115 12.33 -4.08 -13.01
N ALA A 116 11.22 -4.50 -12.40
CA ALA A 116 10.64 -5.82 -12.65
C ALA A 116 10.14 -5.99 -14.09
N THR A 117 9.80 -4.90 -14.77
CA THR A 117 9.22 -4.94 -16.12
C THR A 117 10.21 -4.57 -17.22
N THR A 118 11.48 -4.36 -16.89
CA THR A 118 12.52 -4.20 -17.90
C THR A 118 12.85 -5.55 -18.53
N GLU A 119 13.57 -5.53 -19.66
CA GLU A 119 14.01 -6.76 -20.34
C GLU A 119 14.85 -7.65 -19.42
N GLU A 120 15.73 -7.02 -18.63
CA GLU A 120 16.63 -7.73 -17.72
C GLU A 120 16.50 -7.12 -16.31
N PRO A 121 15.51 -7.56 -15.52
CA PRO A 121 15.36 -7.05 -14.16
C PRO A 121 16.60 -7.30 -13.33
N THR A 122 17.02 -6.29 -12.57
CA THR A 122 18.21 -6.42 -11.71
C THR A 122 17.89 -7.02 -10.36
N TRP A 123 16.63 -6.84 -9.89
CA TRP A 123 16.18 -7.22 -8.54
C TRP A 123 17.07 -6.61 -7.45
N GLY A 124 17.76 -5.50 -7.79
CA GLY A 124 18.76 -4.90 -6.91
C GLY A 124 18.28 -3.74 -6.08
N LEU A 125 17.01 -3.34 -6.20
CA LEU A 125 16.49 -2.25 -5.39
C LEU A 125 16.27 -2.72 -3.95
N ASN A 126 16.58 -1.82 -3.01
CA ASN A 126 16.40 -2.11 -1.59
C ASN A 126 14.99 -1.72 -1.15
N PRO A 127 14.11 -2.70 -0.82
CA PRO A 127 12.75 -2.40 -0.38
C PRO A 127 12.71 -1.52 0.88
N ASN A 128 13.72 -1.57 1.72
CA ASN A 128 13.76 -0.79 2.96
C ASN A 128 13.89 0.71 2.73
N THR A 129 14.09 1.16 1.49
CA THR A 129 14.11 2.59 1.15
C THR A 129 12.70 3.16 1.02
N VAL A 130 11.67 2.32 0.89
CA VAL A 130 10.28 2.75 0.82
C VAL A 130 9.70 2.77 2.23
N LEU A 131 9.38 3.96 2.70
CA LEU A 131 8.78 4.15 4.02
C LEU A 131 7.41 4.81 3.85
N ILE A 132 6.49 4.42 4.70
CA ILE A 132 5.11 4.95 4.67
C ILE A 132 4.82 5.84 5.87
#